data_9df9551296440b8e16d121a8104da2b5
#
_entry.id   9df9551296440b8e16d121a8104da2b5
#
_cell.length_a   1.000
_cell.length_b   1.000
_cell.length_c   1.000
_cell.angle_alpha   90.00
_cell.angle_beta   90.00
_cell.angle_gamma   90.00
#
_symmetry.space_group_name_H-M   'P 1'
#
loop_
_entity.id
_entity.type
_entity.pdbx_description
1 polymer ?
#
loop_
_entity_poly.entity_id
_entity_poly.type
_entity_poly.pdbx_seq_one_letter_code
_entity_poly.pdbx_strand_id
1 'polypeptide(L)'
;MVHSTFDTSVDFVLEQIQTMVASEGGTLGVPTLDGNSLKVQYSPGVNEECPECVPTLEMVTQFLTVSLGIHAPHVTNIEVN
;
A
#
# COMPACT_ATOMS: atom_id res chain seq x y z
N MET A 1 13.42 2.94 -3.57
CA MET A 1 13.01 3.84 -4.63
C MET A 1 11.54 4.20 -4.53
N VAL A 2 11.21 5.43 -4.71
CA VAL A 2 9.84 5.91 -4.55
C VAL A 2 9.14 5.93 -5.90
N HIS A 3 7.97 5.30 -5.97
CA HIS A 3 7.09 5.38 -7.13
C HIS A 3 6.11 6.49 -6.88
N SER A 4 6.14 7.51 -7.72
CA SER A 4 5.33 8.71 -7.54
C SER A 4 4.01 8.59 -8.28
N THR A 5 2.92 8.96 -7.60
CA THR A 5 1.60 9.10 -8.21
C THR A 5 1.30 10.55 -8.57
N PHE A 6 2.28 11.45 -8.39
CA PHE A 6 2.14 12.90 -8.51
C PHE A 6 1.23 13.52 -7.44
N ASP A 7 0.80 12.74 -6.47
CA ASP A 7 0.07 13.20 -5.29
C ASP A 7 0.92 12.93 -4.07
N THR A 8 1.42 13.99 -3.44
CA THR A 8 2.35 13.85 -2.31
C THR A 8 1.72 13.17 -1.11
N SER A 9 0.43 13.37 -0.88
CA SER A 9 -0.27 12.73 0.23
C SER A 9 -0.41 11.23 -0.01
N VAL A 10 -0.72 10.83 -1.23
CA VAL A 10 -0.80 9.41 -1.61
C VAL A 10 0.59 8.78 -1.55
N ASP A 11 1.60 9.46 -2.07
CA ASP A 11 2.97 8.95 -2.06
C ASP A 11 3.48 8.75 -0.63
N PHE A 12 3.15 9.65 0.27
CA PHE A 12 3.51 9.54 1.67
C PHE A 12 2.92 8.27 2.30
N VAL A 13 1.64 8.02 2.08
CA VAL A 13 0.96 6.82 2.59
C VAL A 13 1.57 5.56 1.99
N LEU A 14 1.81 5.54 0.68
CA LEU A 14 2.39 4.39 0.00
C LEU A 14 3.79 4.08 0.52
N GLU A 15 4.59 5.10 0.78
CA GLU A 15 5.92 4.91 1.33
C GLU A 15 5.88 4.27 2.72
N GLN A 16 4.95 4.71 3.56
CA GLN A 16 4.78 4.13 4.89
C GLN A 16 4.34 2.68 4.83
N ILE A 17 3.37 2.37 3.97
CA ILE A 17 2.89 1.01 3.80
C ILE A 17 4.01 0.13 3.23
N GLN A 18 4.77 0.63 2.26
CA GLN A 18 5.90 -0.13 1.70
C GLN A 18 6.94 -0.45 2.77
N THR A 19 7.26 0.49 3.63
CA THR A 19 8.20 0.26 4.73
C THR A 19 7.67 -0.82 5.67
N MET A 20 6.39 -0.77 5.97
CA MET A 20 5.74 -1.76 6.84
C MET A 20 5.79 -3.16 6.23
N VAL A 21 5.40 -3.32 4.97
CA VAL A 21 5.39 -4.64 4.33
C VAL A 21 6.81 -5.14 4.05
N ALA A 22 7.75 -4.23 3.77
CA ALA A 22 9.13 -4.59 3.52
C ALA A 22 9.78 -5.21 4.76
N SER A 23 9.39 -4.80 5.95
CA SER A 23 9.90 -5.38 7.19
C SER A 23 9.52 -6.85 7.33
N GLU A 24 8.47 -7.27 6.65
CA GLU A 24 8.00 -8.65 6.63
C GLU A 24 8.32 -9.35 5.30
N GLY A 25 9.18 -8.76 4.49
CA GLY A 25 9.60 -9.31 3.20
C GLY A 25 8.65 -9.05 2.05
N GLY A 26 7.59 -8.30 2.28
CA GLY A 26 6.62 -7.96 1.23
C GLY A 26 7.11 -6.83 0.34
N THR A 27 6.42 -6.63 -0.77
CA THR A 27 6.76 -5.59 -1.73
C THR A 27 5.49 -4.98 -2.31
N LEU A 28 5.47 -3.65 -2.41
CA LEU A 28 4.47 -2.94 -3.18
C LEU A 28 5.02 -2.66 -4.58
N GLY A 29 4.21 -2.95 -5.59
CA GLY A 29 4.54 -2.62 -6.97
C GLY A 29 4.28 -1.16 -7.28
N VAL A 30 4.42 -0.81 -8.57
CA VAL A 30 4.20 0.56 -9.02
C VAL A 30 2.74 0.95 -8.84
N PRO A 31 2.44 2.02 -8.11
CA PRO A 31 1.07 2.48 -7.97
C PRO A 31 0.60 3.23 -9.21
N THR A 32 -0.70 3.15 -9.47
CA THR A 32 -1.35 3.91 -10.53
C THR A 32 -2.50 4.69 -9.92
N LEU A 33 -2.45 6.00 -10.06
CA LEU A 33 -3.52 6.88 -9.60
C LEU A 33 -4.22 7.47 -10.83
N ASP A 34 -5.51 7.19 -10.94
CA ASP A 34 -6.33 7.68 -12.04
C ASP A 34 -7.54 8.40 -11.44
N GLY A 35 -7.46 9.75 -11.45
CA GLY A 35 -8.47 10.56 -10.80
C GLY A 35 -8.49 10.31 -9.30
N ASN A 36 -9.56 9.68 -8.81
CA ASN A 36 -9.72 9.32 -7.41
C ASN A 36 -9.59 7.82 -7.16
N SER A 37 -9.09 7.07 -8.15
CA SER A 37 -8.90 5.62 -8.05
C SER A 37 -7.43 5.29 -7.98
N LEU A 38 -7.04 4.58 -6.92
CA LEU A 38 -5.68 4.12 -6.72
C LEU A 38 -5.62 2.62 -6.93
N LYS A 39 -4.69 2.17 -7.75
CA LYS A 39 -4.38 0.76 -7.95
C LYS A 39 -2.95 0.51 -7.57
N VAL A 40 -2.71 -0.53 -6.80
CA VAL A 40 -1.38 -0.93 -6.40
C VAL A 40 -1.30 -2.43 -6.32
N GLN A 41 -0.14 -2.98 -6.67
CA GLN A 41 0.12 -4.41 -6.54
C GLN A 41 0.86 -4.68 -5.23
N TYR A 42 0.44 -5.70 -4.53
CA TYR A 42 1.09 -6.15 -3.32
C TYR A 42 1.53 -7.60 -3.48
N SER A 43 2.81 -7.84 -3.20
CA SER A 43 3.38 -9.18 -3.19
C SER A 43 3.76 -9.50 -1.75
N PRO A 44 3.06 -10.43 -1.08
CA PRO A 44 3.42 -10.83 0.27
C PRO A 44 4.78 -11.53 0.26
N GLY A 45 5.54 -11.25 1.30
CA GLY A 45 6.83 -11.89 1.48
C GLY A 45 6.70 -13.27 2.10
N VAL A 46 7.86 -13.85 2.39
CA VAL A 46 7.94 -15.11 3.11
C VAL A 46 8.67 -14.85 4.43
N ASN A 47 8.02 -15.18 5.52
CA ASN A 47 8.63 -15.14 6.84
C ASN A 47 8.50 -16.53 7.48
N GLU A 48 9.57 -17.29 7.41
CA GLU A 48 9.57 -18.67 7.89
C GLU A 48 9.37 -18.78 9.42
N GLU A 49 9.82 -17.76 10.15
CA GLU A 49 9.69 -17.74 11.61
C GLU A 49 8.27 -17.38 12.05
N CYS A 50 7.59 -16.55 11.28
CA CYS A 50 6.25 -16.11 11.60
C CYS A 50 5.46 -15.88 10.30
N PRO A 51 4.96 -16.95 9.65
CA PRO A 51 4.16 -16.77 8.43
C PRO A 51 2.93 -15.91 8.62
N GLU A 52 2.39 -15.90 9.84
CA GLU A 52 1.20 -15.12 10.17
C GLU A 52 1.50 -13.64 10.34
N CYS A 53 2.78 -13.27 10.48
CA CYS A 53 3.18 -11.88 10.62
C CYS A 53 3.19 -11.14 9.29
N VAL A 54 3.20 -11.86 8.18
CA VAL A 54 3.18 -11.26 6.85
C VAL A 54 1.79 -10.69 6.60
N PRO A 55 1.66 -9.38 6.31
CA PRO A 55 0.35 -8.79 6.03
C PRO A 55 -0.29 -9.45 4.82
N THR A 56 -1.60 -9.73 4.93
CA THR A 56 -2.37 -10.24 3.81
C THR A 56 -2.76 -9.09 2.88
N LEU A 57 -3.17 -9.45 1.67
CA LEU A 57 -3.70 -8.47 0.71
C LEU A 57 -4.85 -7.67 1.33
N GLU A 58 -5.72 -8.34 2.05
CA GLU A 58 -6.86 -7.71 2.73
C GLU A 58 -6.40 -6.71 3.79
N MET A 59 -5.39 -7.07 4.57
CA MET A 59 -4.83 -6.17 5.59
C MET A 59 -4.21 -4.93 4.95
N VAL A 60 -3.45 -5.11 3.88
CA VAL A 60 -2.84 -3.98 3.17
C VAL A 60 -3.92 -3.06 2.59
N THR A 61 -4.95 -3.63 2.00
CA THR A 61 -6.09 -2.86 1.50
C THR A 61 -6.73 -2.03 2.61
N GLN A 62 -6.93 -2.64 3.76
CA GLN A 62 -7.53 -1.97 4.91
C GLN A 62 -6.65 -0.85 5.43
N PHE A 63 -5.35 -1.08 5.57
CA PHE A 63 -4.41 -0.05 5.99
C PHE A 63 -4.40 1.13 5.02
N LEU A 64 -4.37 0.84 3.72
CA LEU A 64 -4.41 1.89 2.70
C LEU A 64 -5.71 2.69 2.78
N THR A 65 -6.83 2.00 2.94
CA THR A 65 -8.14 2.65 3.02
C THR A 65 -8.19 3.62 4.20
N VAL A 66 -7.75 3.18 5.38
CA VAL A 66 -7.75 4.01 6.58
C VAL A 66 -6.78 5.17 6.44
N SER A 67 -5.56 4.91 6.01
CA SER A 67 -4.52 5.93 5.91
C SER A 67 -4.85 6.98 4.85
N LEU A 68 -5.35 6.54 3.70
CA LEU A 68 -5.75 7.47 2.64
C LEU A 68 -6.99 8.26 3.03
N GLY A 69 -7.88 7.68 3.81
CA GLY A 69 -9.02 8.41 4.36
C GLY A 69 -8.63 9.58 5.25
N ILE A 70 -7.47 9.49 5.90
CA ILE A 70 -6.93 10.54 6.75
C ILE A 70 -6.10 11.54 5.95
N HIS A 71 -5.17 11.04 5.11
CA HIS A 71 -4.17 11.87 4.44
C HIS A 71 -4.56 12.31 3.04
N ALA A 72 -5.37 11.51 2.35
CA ALA A 72 -5.79 11.78 0.98
C ALA A 72 -7.25 11.37 0.78
N PRO A 73 -8.19 12.05 1.45
CA PRO A 73 -9.61 11.65 1.41
C PRO A 73 -10.25 11.77 0.03
N HIS A 74 -9.60 12.45 -0.89
CA HIS A 74 -10.06 12.52 -2.27
C HIS A 74 -9.90 11.19 -3.04
N VAL A 75 -9.05 10.29 -2.53
CA VAL A 75 -8.92 8.95 -3.09
C VAL A 75 -10.04 8.10 -2.49
N THR A 76 -11.05 7.82 -3.29
CA THR A 76 -12.26 7.12 -2.82
C THR A 76 -12.30 5.67 -3.25
N ASN A 77 -11.47 5.28 -4.23
CA ASN A 77 -11.46 3.94 -4.78
C ASN A 77 -10.06 3.36 -4.70
N ILE A 78 -9.90 2.29 -3.97
CA ILE A 78 -8.60 1.67 -3.71
C ILE A 78 -8.68 0.21 -4.13
N GLU A 79 -7.76 -0.19 -5.01
CA GLU A 79 -7.67 -1.57 -5.48
C GLU A 79 -6.26 -2.08 -5.23
N VAL A 80 -6.16 -3.19 -4.52
CA VAL A 80 -4.90 -3.87 -4.24
C VAL A 80 -4.97 -5.27 -4.81
N ASN A 81 -4.01 -5.60 -5.66
CA ASN A 81 -3.96 -6.91 -6.31
C ASN A 81 -2.79 -7.75 -5.83
#